data_2b13fb36ecc314cff90058ae514e025f
#
_entry.id   2b13fb36ecc314cff90058ae514e025f
#
_cell.length_a   1.000
_cell.length_b   1.000
_cell.length_c   1.000
_cell.angle_alpha   90.00
_cell.angle_beta   90.00
_cell.angle_gamma   90.00
#
_symmetry.space_group_name_H-M   'P 1'
#
loop_
_entity.id
_entity.type
_entity.pdbx_description
1 polymer ?
#
loop_
_entity_poly.entity_id
_entity_poly.type
_entity_poly.pdbx_seq_one_letter_code
_entity_poly.pdbx_strand_id
1 'polypeptide(L)'
;MGKHGMVRVADTHFEYEDGTLYFPFGTTIYALAHQEEALIEQTFASLAQSPFNKVRMCVFPKHYQYNQNEPKYLPFEKRADGSWDTAKPVEAFWNHLEQVIRRLDEMEIECDLILFHSYDHWGFASMSQADNLAYLEYCLKRLGDCDNVWWSLANEYDLMLASISMEQWYEIEEFVASHNPRGHLLSNHNCFRTWDMGRPNITHGSYQVKYLSYIADRIMEHRKPICVDECCYEGNLPEAWGNLSGEEMVARFWMAIASGAYCTHGETFLDDNDILWWAKGGRLKGKSPEHIAFLRRIVESFGAPMMPYKAAPFEFLDNLPDEVKANFEGTVSGRSFPLALAQADPDEQKVLDIFEHEYTGRTEDQTVLLKYLYQRCGARDYMNLPEGKEYRVEVIDTWNMTRTTVHTHATGRVTIDLPGKPYMAILATEM
;
A
#
# COMPACT_ATOMS: atom_id res chain seq x y z
N MET A 1 9.32 -2.85 23.21
CA MET A 1 9.97 -3.68 22.16
C MET A 1 8.89 -4.57 21.61
N GLY A 2 8.63 -4.47 20.29
CA GLY A 2 7.74 -5.39 19.60
C GLY A 2 8.21 -6.83 19.81
N LYS A 3 7.30 -7.78 19.69
CA LYS A 3 7.54 -9.20 19.96
C LYS A 3 8.62 -9.83 19.04
N HIS A 4 8.79 -9.27 17.83
CA HIS A 4 9.66 -9.79 16.75
C HIS A 4 10.81 -8.84 16.36
N GLY A 5 10.98 -7.71 17.06
CA GLY A 5 11.92 -6.65 16.67
C GLY A 5 11.35 -5.73 15.57
N MET A 6 12.22 -4.98 14.90
CA MET A 6 11.85 -4.03 13.85
C MET A 6 11.58 -4.74 12.53
N VAL A 7 10.69 -4.17 11.73
CA VAL A 7 10.49 -4.62 10.34
C VAL A 7 11.66 -4.17 9.47
N ARG A 8 12.13 -5.07 8.60
CA ARG A 8 13.23 -4.88 7.65
C ARG A 8 12.79 -5.24 6.23
N VAL A 9 13.51 -4.71 5.25
CA VAL A 9 13.37 -5.18 3.87
C VAL A 9 14.22 -6.42 3.68
N ALA A 10 13.60 -7.46 3.12
CA ALA A 10 14.26 -8.67 2.67
C ALA A 10 13.92 -8.85 1.17
N ASP A 11 14.84 -8.35 0.31
CA ASP A 11 14.65 -8.28 -1.14
C ASP A 11 13.35 -7.51 -1.53
N THR A 12 12.33 -8.19 -2.02
CA THR A 12 11.07 -7.57 -2.49
C THR A 12 9.92 -7.63 -1.48
N HIS A 13 10.21 -8.01 -0.24
CA HIS A 13 9.21 -8.14 0.82
C HIS A 13 9.73 -7.60 2.17
N PHE A 14 8.89 -7.69 3.19
CA PHE A 14 9.23 -7.29 4.55
C PHE A 14 9.26 -8.50 5.48
N GLU A 15 10.20 -8.47 6.43
CA GLU A 15 10.26 -9.39 7.55
C GLU A 15 10.70 -8.66 8.82
N TYR A 16 10.39 -9.24 9.97
CA TYR A 16 10.92 -8.77 11.24
C TYR A 16 12.39 -9.21 11.41
N GLU A 17 13.09 -8.59 12.35
CA GLU A 17 14.50 -8.93 12.66
C GLU A 17 14.73 -10.40 13.00
N ASP A 18 13.72 -11.10 13.50
CA ASP A 18 13.78 -12.54 13.80
C ASP A 18 13.47 -13.44 12.58
N GLY A 19 13.25 -12.87 11.39
CA GLY A 19 12.93 -13.58 10.16
C GLY A 19 11.44 -13.93 10.00
N THR A 20 10.57 -13.49 10.91
CA THR A 20 9.12 -13.65 10.75
C THR A 20 8.62 -12.76 9.62
N LEU A 21 7.90 -13.32 8.66
CA LEU A 21 7.34 -12.55 7.55
C LEU A 21 6.36 -11.48 8.05
N TYR A 22 6.47 -10.30 7.48
CA TYR A 22 5.55 -9.20 7.73
C TYR A 22 4.81 -8.82 6.44
N PHE A 23 3.49 -8.92 6.47
CA PHE A 23 2.60 -8.54 5.37
C PHE A 23 1.86 -7.25 5.74
N PRO A 24 2.26 -6.08 5.23
CA PRO A 24 1.56 -4.82 5.49
C PRO A 24 0.11 -4.83 4.98
N PHE A 25 -0.83 -4.75 5.90
CA PHE A 25 -2.23 -4.42 5.65
C PHE A 25 -2.49 -3.08 6.30
N GLY A 26 -2.25 -2.00 5.54
CA GLY A 26 -2.23 -0.66 6.06
C GLY A 26 -3.60 0.01 6.14
N THR A 27 -3.69 1.07 6.95
CA THR A 27 -4.77 2.07 6.90
C THR A 27 -4.22 3.46 7.16
N THR A 28 -4.85 4.49 6.58
CA THR A 28 -4.44 5.88 6.75
C THR A 28 -5.35 6.57 7.77
N ILE A 29 -4.74 7.26 8.75
CA ILE A 29 -5.40 8.12 9.74
C ILE A 29 -4.51 9.35 9.95
N TYR A 30 -4.53 10.29 9.01
CA TYR A 30 -3.55 11.37 8.94
C TYR A 30 -3.37 12.17 10.23
N ALA A 31 -4.48 12.61 10.84
CA ALA A 31 -4.44 13.47 12.01
C ALA A 31 -4.77 12.74 13.32
N LEU A 32 -4.44 11.44 13.43
CA LEU A 32 -4.73 10.61 14.61
C LEU A 32 -4.23 11.28 15.91
N ALA A 33 -2.95 11.68 15.95
CA ALA A 33 -2.34 12.27 17.15
C ALA A 33 -2.82 13.70 17.44
N HIS A 34 -3.62 14.31 16.58
CA HIS A 34 -4.07 15.70 16.69
C HIS A 34 -5.56 15.82 17.04
N GLN A 35 -6.19 14.72 17.38
CA GLN A 35 -7.60 14.68 17.76
C GLN A 35 -7.77 14.79 19.28
N GLU A 36 -9.02 15.06 19.70
CA GLU A 36 -9.39 14.97 21.11
C GLU A 36 -9.25 13.53 21.62
N GLU A 37 -8.87 13.37 22.89
CA GLU A 37 -8.59 12.08 23.54
C GLU A 37 -9.71 11.05 23.33
N ALA A 38 -10.96 11.47 23.44
CA ALA A 38 -12.11 10.56 23.24
C ALA A 38 -12.17 9.96 21.84
N LEU A 39 -11.76 10.73 20.82
CA LEU A 39 -11.73 10.26 19.43
C LEU A 39 -10.52 9.35 19.18
N ILE A 40 -9.38 9.65 19.81
CA ILE A 40 -8.18 8.79 19.80
C ILE A 40 -8.54 7.43 20.42
N GLU A 41 -9.17 7.40 21.59
CA GLU A 41 -9.60 6.15 22.25
C GLU A 41 -10.58 5.35 21.36
N GLN A 42 -11.53 6.02 20.73
CA GLN A 42 -12.44 5.36 19.80
C GLN A 42 -11.71 4.76 18.59
N THR A 43 -10.68 5.46 18.09
CA THR A 43 -9.86 5.00 16.97
C THR A 43 -9.08 3.74 17.34
N PHE A 44 -8.44 3.73 18.52
CA PHE A 44 -7.73 2.55 19.01
C PHE A 44 -8.67 1.36 19.23
N ALA A 45 -9.87 1.59 19.74
CA ALA A 45 -10.89 0.54 19.88
C ALA A 45 -11.32 -0.04 18.52
N SER A 46 -11.39 0.81 17.46
CA SER A 46 -11.68 0.37 16.10
C SER A 46 -10.51 -0.39 15.48
N LEU A 47 -9.28 0.08 15.68
CA LEU A 47 -8.06 -0.60 15.21
C LEU A 47 -7.94 -2.01 15.82
N ALA A 48 -8.24 -2.17 17.10
CA ALA A 48 -8.18 -3.47 17.78
C ALA A 48 -9.13 -4.53 17.18
N GLN A 49 -10.14 -4.11 16.43
CA GLN A 49 -11.11 -5.00 15.77
C GLN A 49 -10.91 -5.08 14.26
N SER A 50 -9.92 -4.37 13.73
CA SER A 50 -9.64 -4.27 12.31
C SER A 50 -8.52 -5.22 11.86
N PRO A 51 -8.36 -5.47 10.56
CA PRO A 51 -7.26 -6.26 10.03
C PRO A 51 -5.95 -5.48 9.88
N PHE A 52 -5.91 -4.20 10.23
CA PHE A 52 -4.80 -3.33 9.92
C PHE A 52 -3.64 -3.49 10.90
N ASN A 53 -2.45 -3.70 10.36
CA ASN A 53 -1.19 -3.81 11.12
C ASN A 53 -0.17 -2.72 10.76
N LYS A 54 -0.58 -1.72 9.99
CA LYS A 54 0.21 -0.54 9.63
C LYS A 54 -0.71 0.68 9.60
N VAL A 55 -0.32 1.78 10.25
CA VAL A 55 -1.04 3.05 10.24
C VAL A 55 -0.16 4.16 9.69
N ARG A 56 -0.66 4.89 8.67
CA ARG A 56 -0.03 6.12 8.18
C ARG A 56 -0.61 7.31 8.93
N MET A 57 0.24 8.11 9.57
CA MET A 57 -0.16 9.33 10.27
C MET A 57 0.92 10.41 10.18
N CYS A 58 0.53 11.69 10.38
CA CYS A 58 1.42 12.84 10.26
C CYS A 58 2.02 13.26 11.61
N VAL A 59 3.30 13.70 11.59
CA VAL A 59 3.92 14.42 12.71
C VAL A 59 3.27 15.77 12.88
N PHE A 60 3.24 16.60 11.82
CA PHE A 60 2.59 17.90 11.87
C PHE A 60 1.06 17.80 11.77
N PRO A 61 0.32 18.69 12.45
CA PRO A 61 -1.12 18.77 12.27
C PRO A 61 -1.47 19.06 10.81
N LYS A 62 -2.51 18.41 10.31
CA LYS A 62 -2.98 18.52 8.92
C LYS A 62 -4.27 19.33 8.88
N HIS A 63 -4.29 20.43 8.09
CA HIS A 63 -5.46 21.29 7.91
C HIS A 63 -5.99 21.20 6.48
N TYR A 64 -7.25 20.82 6.34
CA TYR A 64 -7.97 20.77 5.07
C TYR A 64 -9.48 20.58 5.33
N GLN A 65 -10.29 20.54 4.28
CA GLN A 65 -11.76 20.49 4.36
C GLN A 65 -12.28 19.48 5.40
N TYR A 66 -11.67 18.32 5.51
CA TYR A 66 -12.12 17.22 6.37
C TYR A 66 -11.43 17.16 7.75
N ASN A 67 -10.53 18.07 8.03
CA ASN A 67 -9.91 18.28 9.34
C ASN A 67 -9.55 19.73 9.54
N GLN A 68 -10.43 20.50 10.20
CA GLN A 68 -10.26 21.91 10.50
C GLN A 68 -10.03 22.16 11.99
N ASN A 69 -9.81 21.11 12.77
CA ASN A 69 -9.55 21.23 14.20
C ASN A 69 -8.20 21.94 14.44
N GLU A 70 -8.16 22.79 15.45
CA GLU A 70 -6.89 23.22 16.02
C GLU A 70 -6.32 22.08 16.88
N PRO A 71 -5.04 21.74 16.74
CA PRO A 71 -4.41 20.72 17.56
C PRO A 71 -4.29 21.22 19.00
N LYS A 72 -4.43 20.33 19.97
CA LYS A 72 -4.26 20.65 21.40
C LYS A 72 -2.85 21.16 21.72
N TYR A 73 -1.85 20.63 21.03
CA TYR A 73 -0.44 20.98 21.17
C TYR A 73 0.15 21.25 19.80
N LEU A 74 1.11 22.19 19.73
CA LEU A 74 1.97 22.43 18.57
C LEU A 74 3.40 21.98 18.89
N PRO A 75 4.19 21.53 17.89
CA PRO A 75 5.47 20.87 18.13
C PRO A 75 6.58 21.77 18.66
N PHE A 76 6.51 23.10 18.37
CA PHE A 76 7.52 24.08 18.72
C PHE A 76 6.92 25.37 19.22
N GLU A 77 7.72 26.19 19.95
CA GLU A 77 7.38 27.56 20.25
C GLU A 77 7.56 28.46 19.02
N LYS A 78 6.90 29.62 19.02
CA LYS A 78 7.11 30.65 17.99
C LYS A 78 8.18 31.65 18.40
N ARG A 79 8.98 32.10 17.43
CA ARG A 79 9.88 33.27 17.55
C ARG A 79 9.06 34.54 17.58
N ALA A 80 9.70 35.66 17.92
CA ALA A 80 9.06 36.97 17.98
C ALA A 80 8.48 37.46 16.63
N ASP A 81 9.03 36.97 15.52
CA ASP A 81 8.56 37.27 14.15
C ASP A 81 7.43 36.32 13.68
N GLY A 82 6.98 35.41 14.55
CA GLY A 82 5.92 34.45 14.26
C GLY A 82 6.37 33.15 13.55
N SER A 83 7.66 33.04 13.18
CA SER A 83 8.23 31.80 12.66
C SER A 83 8.40 30.72 13.75
N TRP A 84 8.58 29.46 13.36
CA TRP A 84 8.78 28.37 14.31
C TRP A 84 10.21 28.31 14.83
N ASP A 85 10.37 28.19 16.15
CA ASP A 85 11.65 28.01 16.83
C ASP A 85 11.90 26.50 17.06
N THR A 86 12.47 25.83 16.08
CA THR A 86 12.75 24.38 16.14
C THR A 86 13.77 23.99 17.21
N ALA A 87 14.49 24.98 17.79
CA ALA A 87 15.34 24.75 18.96
C ALA A 87 14.54 24.73 20.29
N LYS A 88 13.23 25.02 20.24
CA LYS A 88 12.34 25.01 21.41
C LYS A 88 11.17 24.06 21.22
N PRO A 89 11.39 22.74 21.31
CA PRO A 89 10.32 21.76 21.24
C PRO A 89 9.36 21.89 22.41
N VAL A 90 8.07 21.69 22.13
CA VAL A 90 7.02 21.67 23.15
C VAL A 90 6.86 20.22 23.64
N GLU A 91 7.39 19.91 24.79
CA GLU A 91 7.41 18.55 25.34
C GLU A 91 6.04 17.88 25.42
N ALA A 92 4.97 18.66 25.68
CA ALA A 92 3.61 18.14 25.73
C ALA A 92 3.17 17.54 24.39
N PHE A 93 3.56 18.14 23.25
CA PHE A 93 3.29 17.61 21.92
C PHE A 93 4.05 16.30 21.69
N TRP A 94 5.37 16.31 21.92
CA TRP A 94 6.23 15.16 21.63
C TRP A 94 5.95 13.96 22.51
N ASN A 95 5.66 14.20 23.79
CA ASN A 95 5.22 13.14 24.70
C ASN A 95 3.90 12.51 24.25
N HIS A 96 2.95 13.32 23.80
CA HIS A 96 1.66 12.84 23.31
C HIS A 96 1.83 12.03 22.00
N LEU A 97 2.58 12.55 21.04
CA LEU A 97 2.87 11.84 19.78
C LEU A 97 3.56 10.49 20.05
N GLU A 98 4.59 10.49 20.91
CA GLU A 98 5.30 9.26 21.30
C GLU A 98 4.36 8.25 21.98
N GLN A 99 3.45 8.70 22.85
CA GLN A 99 2.46 7.82 23.48
C GLN A 99 1.54 7.16 22.45
N VAL A 100 1.07 7.90 21.44
CA VAL A 100 0.25 7.34 20.35
C VAL A 100 1.04 6.28 19.57
N ILE A 101 2.31 6.55 19.24
CA ILE A 101 3.19 5.60 18.52
C ILE A 101 3.40 4.33 19.36
N ARG A 102 3.70 4.45 20.65
CA ARG A 102 3.92 3.30 21.54
C ARG A 102 2.66 2.48 21.74
N ARG A 103 1.47 3.10 21.76
CA ARG A 103 0.20 2.35 21.80
C ARG A 103 -0.03 1.54 20.52
N LEU A 104 0.39 2.03 19.35
CA LEU A 104 0.38 1.24 18.12
C LEU A 104 1.32 0.04 18.24
N ASP A 105 2.54 0.23 18.78
CA ASP A 105 3.52 -0.84 19.03
C ASP A 105 2.97 -1.92 19.98
N GLU A 106 2.30 -1.53 21.07
CA GLU A 106 1.64 -2.46 21.98
C GLU A 106 0.56 -3.33 21.32
N MET A 107 0.00 -2.84 20.19
CA MET A 107 -0.98 -3.55 19.36
C MET A 107 -0.35 -4.31 18.19
N GLU A 108 0.98 -4.34 18.10
CA GLU A 108 1.72 -4.90 16.96
C GLU A 108 1.34 -4.21 15.62
N ILE A 109 1.18 -2.88 15.66
CA ILE A 109 0.87 -2.03 14.50
C ILE A 109 2.06 -1.14 14.19
N GLU A 110 2.57 -1.24 12.97
CA GLU A 110 3.63 -0.37 12.45
C GLU A 110 3.09 1.04 12.21
N CYS A 111 3.91 2.04 12.52
CA CYS A 111 3.62 3.45 12.36
C CYS A 111 4.42 4.03 11.18
N ASP A 112 3.78 4.18 10.03
CA ASP A 112 4.32 4.89 8.87
C ASP A 112 4.15 6.39 9.11
N LEU A 113 5.20 6.99 9.69
CA LEU A 113 5.17 8.34 10.24
C LEU A 113 5.60 9.37 9.20
N ILE A 114 4.67 10.18 8.77
CA ILE A 114 4.82 11.20 7.74
C ILE A 114 5.45 12.46 8.34
N LEU A 115 6.66 12.80 7.89
CA LEU A 115 7.43 13.91 8.42
C LEU A 115 6.96 15.27 7.90
N PHE A 116 6.58 15.36 6.61
CA PHE A 116 6.11 16.60 5.96
C PHE A 116 4.84 16.38 5.14
N HIS A 117 4.07 17.45 4.95
CA HIS A 117 2.93 17.50 4.01
C HIS A 117 2.57 18.95 3.68
N SER A 118 1.86 19.17 2.56
CA SER A 118 1.46 20.50 2.07
C SER A 118 0.19 21.07 2.72
N TYR A 119 -0.57 20.26 3.46
CA TYR A 119 -1.89 20.62 4.01
C TYR A 119 -1.76 21.34 5.36
N ASP A 120 -1.35 22.59 5.31
CA ASP A 120 -0.88 23.34 6.46
C ASP A 120 -1.41 24.80 6.44
N HIS A 121 -1.78 25.31 7.58
CA HIS A 121 -2.06 26.73 7.77
C HIS A 121 -1.28 27.36 8.93
N TRP A 122 -0.47 26.58 9.64
CA TRP A 122 0.35 27.04 10.76
C TRP A 122 1.74 27.48 10.35
N GLY A 123 2.17 27.14 9.10
CA GLY A 123 3.45 27.54 8.52
C GLY A 123 4.54 26.45 8.54
N PHE A 124 4.23 25.21 8.90
CA PHE A 124 5.20 24.09 8.89
C PHE A 124 5.67 23.72 7.48
N ALA A 125 4.77 23.79 6.49
CA ALA A 125 5.09 23.49 5.10
C ALA A 125 6.01 24.52 4.42
N SER A 126 6.28 25.65 5.08
CA SER A 126 7.09 26.76 4.55
C SER A 126 8.23 27.18 5.49
N MET A 127 8.64 26.31 6.40
CA MET A 127 9.81 26.52 7.23
C MET A 127 11.09 26.65 6.38
N SER A 128 12.11 27.33 6.90
CA SER A 128 13.42 27.37 6.25
C SER A 128 14.05 25.98 6.21
N GLN A 129 14.95 25.72 5.25
CA GLN A 129 15.67 24.44 5.19
C GLN A 129 16.43 24.15 6.50
N ALA A 130 17.04 25.20 7.12
CA ALA A 130 17.72 25.04 8.40
C ALA A 130 16.75 24.63 9.53
N ASP A 131 15.55 25.18 9.57
CA ASP A 131 14.52 24.77 10.54
C ASP A 131 13.99 23.36 10.22
N ASN A 132 13.86 22.99 8.93
CA ASN A 132 13.48 21.63 8.53
C ASN A 132 14.49 20.59 9.04
N LEU A 133 15.80 20.83 8.85
CA LEU A 133 16.84 19.90 9.31
C LEU A 133 16.93 19.85 10.84
N ALA A 134 16.79 20.98 11.53
CA ALA A 134 16.77 21.01 12.99
C ALA A 134 15.54 20.29 13.57
N TYR A 135 14.36 20.44 12.94
CA TYR A 135 13.18 19.66 13.26
C TYR A 135 13.42 18.16 13.09
N LEU A 136 14.00 17.74 11.96
CA LEU A 136 14.29 16.34 11.67
C LEU A 136 15.27 15.77 12.69
N GLU A 137 16.35 16.48 13.03
CA GLU A 137 17.30 16.04 14.05
C GLU A 137 16.62 15.74 15.38
N TYR A 138 15.75 16.65 15.83
CA TYR A 138 14.99 16.46 17.07
C TYR A 138 14.00 15.27 16.95
N CYS A 139 13.22 15.21 15.88
CA CYS A 139 12.23 14.17 15.64
C CYS A 139 12.85 12.77 15.63
N LEU A 140 13.91 12.59 14.83
CA LEU A 140 14.62 11.30 14.69
C LEU A 140 15.25 10.86 16.01
N LYS A 141 15.86 11.80 16.76
CA LYS A 141 16.43 11.52 18.08
C LYS A 141 15.34 11.15 19.10
N ARG A 142 14.19 11.84 19.06
CA ARG A 142 13.10 11.65 20.02
C ARG A 142 12.34 10.35 19.82
N LEU A 143 12.09 9.97 18.57
CA LEU A 143 11.25 8.84 18.19
C LEU A 143 12.05 7.62 17.67
N GLY A 144 13.36 7.76 17.50
CA GLY A 144 14.22 6.72 16.95
C GLY A 144 14.36 5.45 17.81
N ASP A 145 13.88 5.48 19.05
CA ASP A 145 13.82 4.31 19.94
C ASP A 145 12.49 3.54 19.84
N CYS A 146 11.55 4.01 19.01
CA CYS A 146 10.28 3.33 18.75
C CYS A 146 10.50 2.32 17.61
N ASP A 147 10.46 1.03 17.89
CA ASP A 147 10.76 -0.05 16.94
C ASP A 147 9.81 -0.09 15.75
N ASN A 148 8.55 0.31 15.95
CA ASN A 148 7.47 0.27 14.99
C ASN A 148 7.40 1.51 14.07
N VAL A 149 8.38 2.42 14.09
CA VAL A 149 8.36 3.62 13.25
C VAL A 149 8.97 3.32 11.88
N TRP A 150 8.25 3.73 10.82
CA TRP A 150 8.78 3.86 9.47
C TRP A 150 8.82 5.34 9.10
N TRP A 151 9.93 5.81 8.56
CA TRP A 151 10.05 7.20 8.16
C TRP A 151 9.48 7.40 6.76
N SER A 152 8.41 8.18 6.63
CA SER A 152 7.90 8.68 5.35
C SER A 152 8.29 10.16 5.23
N LEU A 153 9.15 10.52 4.27
CA LEU A 153 9.65 11.89 4.15
C LEU A 153 8.49 12.88 4.00
N ALA A 154 7.52 12.56 3.14
CA ALA A 154 6.33 13.39 3.02
C ALA A 154 5.10 12.58 2.60
N ASN A 155 3.92 13.14 2.84
CA ASN A 155 2.74 12.85 2.05
C ASN A 155 2.70 13.82 0.87
N GLU A 156 2.73 13.27 -0.36
CA GLU A 156 2.66 14.06 -1.60
C GLU A 156 3.77 15.13 -1.67
N TYR A 157 5.04 14.69 -1.59
CA TYR A 157 6.22 15.58 -1.58
C TYR A 157 6.20 16.58 -2.74
N ASP A 158 5.69 16.17 -3.90
CA ASP A 158 5.62 16.96 -5.12
C ASP A 158 4.59 18.09 -5.08
N LEU A 159 3.66 18.07 -4.13
CA LEU A 159 2.81 19.23 -3.80
C LEU A 159 3.51 20.28 -2.92
N MET A 160 4.75 20.03 -2.49
CA MET A 160 5.56 20.96 -1.71
C MET A 160 6.69 21.61 -2.53
N LEU A 161 6.78 21.37 -3.84
CA LEU A 161 7.89 21.87 -4.67
C LEU A 161 7.97 23.40 -4.78
N ALA A 162 6.92 24.14 -4.38
CA ALA A 162 6.96 25.58 -4.27
C ALA A 162 7.71 26.09 -3.03
N SER A 163 7.86 25.25 -1.99
CA SER A 163 8.54 25.60 -0.72
C SER A 163 9.81 24.79 -0.47
N ILE A 164 9.90 23.57 -0.96
CA ILE A 164 11.06 22.65 -0.83
C ILE A 164 11.46 22.19 -2.22
N SER A 165 12.62 22.65 -2.71
CA SER A 165 13.12 22.23 -4.04
C SER A 165 13.53 20.76 -4.08
N MET A 166 13.74 20.19 -5.27
CA MET A 166 14.21 18.81 -5.40
C MET A 166 15.58 18.58 -4.74
N GLU A 167 16.48 19.57 -4.82
CA GLU A 167 17.80 19.52 -4.16
C GLU A 167 17.64 19.47 -2.63
N GLN A 168 16.74 20.26 -2.09
CA GLN A 168 16.42 20.24 -0.66
C GLN A 168 15.75 18.92 -0.23
N TRP A 169 14.89 18.33 -1.06
CA TRP A 169 14.34 17.00 -0.81
C TRP A 169 15.42 15.92 -0.78
N TYR A 170 16.41 15.97 -1.67
CA TYR A 170 17.54 15.05 -1.64
C TYR A 170 18.39 15.24 -0.38
N GLU A 171 18.64 16.48 0.04
CA GLU A 171 19.33 16.79 1.30
C GLU A 171 18.54 16.25 2.51
N ILE A 172 17.22 16.39 2.53
CA ILE A 172 16.35 15.85 3.57
C ILE A 172 16.44 14.32 3.63
N GLU A 173 16.39 13.64 2.48
CA GLU A 173 16.54 12.18 2.41
C GLU A 173 17.88 11.73 3.00
N GLU A 174 18.98 12.34 2.56
CA GLU A 174 20.33 12.04 3.04
C GLU A 174 20.49 12.33 4.54
N PHE A 175 19.89 13.42 5.00
CA PHE A 175 19.89 13.78 6.41
C PHE A 175 19.16 12.74 7.25
N VAL A 176 17.94 12.36 6.88
CA VAL A 176 17.16 11.35 7.60
C VAL A 176 17.92 10.01 7.60
N ALA A 177 18.44 9.57 6.47
CA ALA A 177 19.19 8.32 6.38
C ALA A 177 20.45 8.32 7.28
N SER A 178 21.22 9.42 7.31
CA SER A 178 22.43 9.55 8.12
C SER A 178 22.16 9.67 9.63
N HIS A 179 20.95 10.11 10.02
CA HIS A 179 20.51 10.24 11.42
C HIS A 179 19.55 9.13 11.86
N ASN A 180 19.54 8.01 11.14
CA ASN A 180 18.72 6.82 11.38
C ASN A 180 19.61 5.61 11.79
N PRO A 181 20.27 5.64 12.96
CA PRO A 181 21.30 4.65 13.32
C PRO A 181 20.73 3.24 13.52
N ARG A 182 19.44 3.12 13.79
CA ARG A 182 18.77 1.82 13.95
C ARG A 182 18.28 1.25 12.63
N GLY A 183 18.34 2.02 11.54
CA GLY A 183 17.96 1.57 10.20
C GLY A 183 16.45 1.35 10.02
N HIS A 184 15.60 2.21 10.61
CA HIS A 184 14.17 2.20 10.31
C HIS A 184 13.93 2.36 8.81
N LEU A 185 12.82 1.83 8.33
CA LEU A 185 12.43 1.94 6.93
C LEU A 185 12.26 3.41 6.52
N LEU A 186 12.61 3.72 5.27
CA LEU A 186 12.55 5.08 4.72
C LEU A 186 11.92 5.09 3.34
N SER A 187 10.90 5.92 3.17
CA SER A 187 10.20 6.12 1.90
C SER A 187 9.86 7.58 1.64
N ASN A 188 9.38 7.88 0.45
CA ASN A 188 8.76 9.16 0.12
C ASN A 188 7.52 8.94 -0.77
N HIS A 189 6.43 9.64 -0.47
CA HIS A 189 5.13 9.41 -1.11
C HIS A 189 4.80 10.54 -2.08
N ASN A 190 4.32 10.17 -3.28
CA ASN A 190 3.97 11.08 -4.38
C ASN A 190 2.49 11.45 -4.42
N CYS A 191 2.17 12.59 -5.07
CA CYS A 191 0.85 12.83 -5.68
C CYS A 191 0.85 12.40 -7.16
N PHE A 192 1.76 12.94 -7.96
CA PHE A 192 1.85 12.69 -9.41
C PHE A 192 3.19 12.07 -9.81
N ARG A 193 4.29 12.52 -9.21
CA ARG A 193 5.64 12.13 -9.56
C ARG A 193 6.21 11.17 -8.51
N THR A 194 6.31 9.89 -8.87
CA THR A 194 6.92 8.88 -7.98
C THR A 194 8.35 9.27 -7.59
N TRP A 195 8.71 9.02 -6.32
CA TRP A 195 10.09 9.15 -5.88
C TRP A 195 10.95 8.05 -6.50
N ASP A 196 12.21 8.37 -6.74
CA ASP A 196 13.14 7.40 -7.32
C ASP A 196 13.49 6.29 -6.32
N MET A 197 12.95 5.11 -6.52
CA MET A 197 13.25 3.92 -5.71
C MET A 197 14.68 3.40 -5.91
N GLY A 198 15.38 3.80 -6.96
CA GLY A 198 16.78 3.44 -7.20
C GLY A 198 17.75 4.11 -6.23
N ARG A 199 17.33 5.14 -5.49
CA ARG A 199 18.16 5.82 -4.50
C ARG A 199 18.51 4.88 -3.34
N PRO A 200 19.79 4.87 -2.89
CA PRO A 200 20.28 3.87 -1.93
C PRO A 200 19.63 3.97 -0.55
N ASN A 201 19.22 5.17 -0.15
CA ASN A 201 18.62 5.40 1.17
C ASN A 201 17.15 4.97 1.25
N ILE A 202 16.45 4.91 0.11
CA ILE A 202 15.06 4.51 0.04
C ILE A 202 14.95 3.00 0.18
N THR A 203 14.22 2.54 1.17
CA THR A 203 14.08 1.11 1.48
C THR A 203 12.94 0.46 0.70
N HIS A 204 11.85 1.19 0.48
CA HIS A 204 10.65 0.69 -0.20
C HIS A 204 9.92 1.82 -0.95
N GLY A 205 9.07 1.45 -1.91
CA GLY A 205 8.19 2.40 -2.59
C GLY A 205 6.93 2.68 -1.77
N SER A 206 6.56 3.96 -1.67
CA SER A 206 5.28 4.42 -1.15
C SER A 206 4.56 5.14 -2.28
N TYR A 207 3.50 4.53 -2.84
CA TYR A 207 2.88 5.00 -4.07
C TYR A 207 1.43 5.47 -3.88
N GLN A 208 1.13 6.60 -4.57
CA GLN A 208 -0.24 7.03 -4.84
C GLN A 208 -0.58 6.71 -6.28
N VAL A 209 -1.48 5.74 -6.50
CA VAL A 209 -1.85 5.29 -7.85
C VAL A 209 -3.29 4.77 -7.91
N LYS A 210 -3.95 4.98 -9.05
CA LYS A 210 -5.28 4.41 -9.32
C LYS A 210 -5.22 3.03 -9.97
N TYR A 211 -4.21 2.79 -10.79
CA TYR A 211 -4.05 1.57 -11.59
C TYR A 211 -2.79 0.83 -11.14
N LEU A 212 -2.94 -0.42 -10.77
CA LEU A 212 -1.87 -1.22 -10.18
C LEU A 212 -1.13 -2.10 -11.21
N SER A 213 -1.49 -2.04 -12.48
CA SER A 213 -0.96 -2.93 -13.52
C SER A 213 0.57 -2.90 -13.69
N TYR A 214 1.22 -1.78 -13.39
CA TYR A 214 2.68 -1.64 -13.53
C TYR A 214 3.47 -1.86 -12.23
N ILE A 215 2.81 -2.19 -11.13
CA ILE A 215 3.46 -2.29 -9.80
C ILE A 215 4.48 -3.43 -9.77
N ALA A 216 4.13 -4.59 -10.35
CA ALA A 216 5.05 -5.73 -10.44
C ALA A 216 6.34 -5.37 -11.20
N ASP A 217 6.23 -4.62 -12.30
CA ASP A 217 7.39 -4.14 -13.07
C ASP A 217 8.33 -3.27 -12.21
N ARG A 218 7.75 -2.38 -11.40
CA ARG A 218 8.53 -1.50 -10.51
C ARG A 218 9.26 -2.28 -9.41
N ILE A 219 8.61 -3.29 -8.83
CA ILE A 219 9.26 -4.15 -7.85
C ILE A 219 10.44 -4.90 -8.50
N MET A 220 10.24 -5.47 -9.69
CA MET A 220 11.28 -6.21 -10.40
C MET A 220 12.45 -5.31 -10.83
N GLU A 221 12.15 -4.09 -11.29
CA GLU A 221 13.15 -3.11 -11.73
C GLU A 221 14.08 -2.69 -10.58
N HIS A 222 13.51 -2.43 -9.40
CA HIS A 222 14.26 -1.87 -8.27
C HIS A 222 14.66 -2.89 -7.21
N ARG A 223 14.10 -4.09 -7.23
CA ARG A 223 14.29 -5.14 -6.20
C ARG A 223 14.01 -4.62 -4.79
N LYS A 224 12.89 -3.89 -4.65
CA LYS A 224 12.42 -3.32 -3.38
C LYS A 224 10.91 -3.51 -3.26
N PRO A 225 10.38 -3.74 -2.04
CA PRO A 225 8.95 -3.86 -1.84
C PRO A 225 8.23 -2.53 -2.13
N ILE A 226 6.94 -2.63 -2.46
CA ILE A 226 6.07 -1.47 -2.67
C ILE A 226 4.84 -1.58 -1.76
N CYS A 227 4.56 -0.48 -1.05
CA CYS A 227 3.26 -0.21 -0.45
C CYS A 227 2.50 0.75 -1.35
N VAL A 228 1.32 0.34 -1.83
CA VAL A 228 0.38 1.23 -2.49
C VAL A 228 -0.39 1.93 -1.37
N ASP A 229 0.14 3.07 -0.93
CA ASP A 229 -0.32 3.78 0.26
C ASP A 229 -1.54 4.66 0.02
N GLU A 230 -1.80 5.01 -1.25
CA GLU A 230 -3.04 5.63 -1.68
C GLU A 230 -3.49 5.08 -3.04
N CYS A 231 -4.67 4.44 -3.06
CA CYS A 231 -5.25 3.87 -4.28
C CYS A 231 -6.72 4.26 -4.49
N CYS A 232 -7.11 5.45 -4.05
CA CYS A 232 -8.47 5.90 -3.76
C CYS A 232 -9.03 5.22 -2.50
N TYR A 233 -10.18 5.72 -2.01
CA TYR A 233 -10.74 5.33 -0.73
C TYR A 233 -12.19 4.87 -0.84
N GLU A 234 -12.57 3.90 -0.02
CA GLU A 234 -13.97 3.51 0.15
C GLU A 234 -14.76 4.68 0.77
N GLY A 235 -15.88 5.07 0.16
CA GLY A 235 -16.63 6.18 0.73
C GLY A 235 -17.73 6.75 -0.15
N ASN A 236 -18.15 7.97 0.19
CA ASN A 236 -19.24 8.66 -0.48
C ASN A 236 -18.95 10.15 -0.73
N LEU A 237 -17.69 10.56 -0.76
CA LEU A 237 -17.31 11.91 -1.12
C LEU A 237 -17.66 12.22 -2.58
N PRO A 238 -17.92 13.50 -2.93
CA PRO A 238 -18.12 13.88 -4.33
C PRO A 238 -16.85 13.73 -5.18
N GLU A 239 -15.68 13.83 -4.58
CA GLU A 239 -14.39 13.67 -5.25
C GLU A 239 -14.13 12.21 -5.59
N ALA A 240 -13.75 11.95 -6.85
CA ALA A 240 -13.49 10.59 -7.35
C ALA A 240 -12.42 9.81 -6.57
N TRP A 241 -11.63 10.49 -5.75
CA TRP A 241 -10.64 9.89 -4.87
C TRP A 241 -11.26 9.19 -3.65
N GLY A 242 -12.39 9.69 -3.15
CA GLY A 242 -13.01 9.24 -1.90
C GLY A 242 -14.42 8.67 -2.09
N ASN A 243 -14.69 7.92 -3.18
CA ASN A 243 -16.01 7.35 -3.45
C ASN A 243 -15.95 5.96 -4.12
N LEU A 244 -14.93 5.15 -3.78
CA LEU A 244 -14.94 3.75 -4.18
C LEU A 244 -16.03 2.97 -3.44
N SER A 245 -16.55 1.95 -4.09
CA SER A 245 -17.31 0.92 -3.37
C SER A 245 -16.40 0.04 -2.53
N GLY A 246 -16.98 -0.69 -1.57
CA GLY A 246 -16.22 -1.65 -0.75
C GLY A 246 -15.56 -2.74 -1.61
N GLU A 247 -16.25 -3.20 -2.67
CA GLU A 247 -15.74 -4.20 -3.62
C GLU A 247 -14.46 -3.68 -4.31
N GLU A 248 -14.46 -2.42 -4.75
CA GLU A 248 -13.30 -1.81 -5.40
C GLU A 248 -12.15 -1.60 -4.41
N MET A 249 -12.42 -1.24 -3.15
CA MET A 249 -11.38 -1.13 -2.13
C MET A 249 -10.72 -2.49 -1.86
N VAL A 250 -11.52 -3.55 -1.71
CA VAL A 250 -11.03 -4.93 -1.55
C VAL A 250 -10.25 -5.37 -2.78
N ALA A 251 -10.74 -5.03 -3.98
CA ALA A 251 -10.04 -5.37 -5.23
C ALA A 251 -8.62 -4.79 -5.29
N ARG A 252 -8.39 -3.56 -4.78
CA ARG A 252 -7.05 -2.96 -4.71
C ARG A 252 -6.07 -3.81 -3.89
N PHE A 253 -6.52 -4.35 -2.76
CA PHE A 253 -5.71 -5.24 -1.93
C PHE A 253 -5.38 -6.56 -2.67
N TRP A 254 -6.36 -7.17 -3.33
CA TRP A 254 -6.11 -8.39 -4.12
C TRP A 254 -5.15 -8.14 -5.28
N MET A 255 -5.31 -7.03 -6.00
CA MET A 255 -4.40 -6.63 -7.08
C MET A 255 -2.97 -6.43 -6.56
N ALA A 256 -2.81 -5.70 -5.45
CA ALA A 256 -1.50 -5.46 -4.84
C ALA A 256 -0.82 -6.77 -4.46
N ILE A 257 -1.50 -7.64 -3.71
CA ILE A 257 -0.97 -8.94 -3.28
C ILE A 257 -0.62 -9.82 -4.48
N ALA A 258 -1.50 -9.92 -5.48
CA ALA A 258 -1.21 -10.70 -6.68
C ALA A 258 -0.04 -10.12 -7.51
N SER A 259 0.29 -8.85 -7.33
CA SER A 259 1.46 -8.20 -7.95
C SER A 259 2.73 -8.26 -7.10
N GLY A 260 2.72 -8.94 -5.94
CA GLY A 260 3.84 -8.98 -5.01
C GLY A 260 4.03 -7.69 -4.20
N ALA A 261 2.99 -6.86 -4.11
CA ALA A 261 2.96 -5.59 -3.39
C ALA A 261 2.02 -5.64 -2.19
N TYR A 262 1.94 -4.53 -1.47
CA TYR A 262 1.07 -4.32 -0.31
C TYR A 262 0.18 -3.12 -0.52
N CYS A 263 -0.91 -3.02 0.26
CA CYS A 263 -1.90 -1.97 0.07
C CYS A 263 -2.30 -1.31 1.40
N THR A 264 -2.67 -0.03 1.32
CA THR A 264 -3.16 0.73 2.46
C THR A 264 -4.59 1.19 2.20
N HIS A 265 -5.45 0.89 3.15
CA HIS A 265 -6.86 1.26 3.17
C HIS A 265 -7.05 2.73 3.52
N GLY A 266 -8.09 3.34 2.99
CA GLY A 266 -8.64 4.60 3.45
C GLY A 266 -10.16 4.57 3.36
N GLU A 267 -10.83 5.31 4.26
CA GLU A 267 -12.27 5.38 4.32
C GLU A 267 -12.74 6.83 4.50
N THR A 268 -13.70 7.22 3.68
CA THR A 268 -14.16 8.61 3.51
C THR A 268 -15.67 8.74 3.49
N PHE A 269 -16.37 8.10 4.42
CA PHE A 269 -17.81 8.25 4.58
C PHE A 269 -18.16 9.51 5.36
N LEU A 270 -18.85 10.45 4.70
CA LEU A 270 -19.54 11.56 5.35
C LEU A 270 -20.71 11.04 6.18
N ASP A 271 -20.85 11.55 7.39
CA ASP A 271 -21.99 11.34 8.28
C ASP A 271 -22.33 12.62 9.05
N ASP A 272 -23.35 12.58 9.89
CA ASP A 272 -23.84 13.74 10.66
C ASP A 272 -22.77 14.34 11.61
N ASN A 273 -21.71 13.58 11.94
CA ASN A 273 -20.64 14.01 12.83
C ASN A 273 -19.42 14.55 12.07
N ASP A 274 -19.39 14.42 10.74
CA ASP A 274 -18.30 14.84 9.85
C ASP A 274 -16.92 14.31 10.25
N ILE A 275 -16.89 13.08 10.79
CA ILE A 275 -15.68 12.38 11.21
C ILE A 275 -15.37 11.30 10.20
N LEU A 276 -14.37 11.54 9.36
CA LEU A 276 -13.89 10.61 8.35
C LEU A 276 -12.67 9.85 8.90
N TRP A 277 -12.70 8.52 8.79
CA TRP A 277 -11.60 7.65 9.25
C TRP A 277 -10.24 8.07 8.71
N TRP A 278 -10.12 8.20 7.41
CA TRP A 278 -8.89 8.63 6.73
C TRP A 278 -8.31 9.95 7.27
N ALA A 279 -9.17 10.86 7.71
CA ALA A 279 -8.76 12.18 8.20
C ALA A 279 -8.45 12.17 9.70
N LYS A 280 -9.35 11.62 10.50
CA LYS A 280 -9.40 11.81 11.96
C LYS A 280 -9.40 10.49 12.76
N GLY A 281 -9.71 9.36 12.14
CA GLY A 281 -9.99 8.11 12.84
C GLY A 281 -11.45 7.98 13.24
N GLY A 282 -11.72 7.45 14.42
CA GLY A 282 -13.06 7.20 14.94
C GLY A 282 -13.52 5.77 14.69
N ARG A 283 -14.69 5.61 14.05
CA ARG A 283 -15.25 4.30 13.69
C ARG A 283 -15.09 4.02 12.21
N LEU A 284 -14.77 2.79 11.87
CA LEU A 284 -14.88 2.27 10.51
C LEU A 284 -16.37 2.09 10.17
N LYS A 285 -16.78 2.54 9.00
CA LYS A 285 -18.17 2.54 8.51
C LYS A 285 -18.32 1.71 7.23
N GLY A 286 -17.20 1.47 6.53
CA GLY A 286 -17.13 0.72 5.30
C GLY A 286 -17.29 -0.78 5.51
N LYS A 287 -17.42 -1.49 4.40
CA LYS A 287 -17.53 -2.96 4.37
C LYS A 287 -16.21 -3.65 4.07
N SER A 288 -15.26 -2.92 3.47
CA SER A 288 -13.98 -3.52 3.04
C SER A 288 -13.14 -4.10 4.18
N PRO A 289 -13.14 -3.59 5.44
CA PRO A 289 -12.25 -4.12 6.48
C PRO A 289 -12.43 -5.62 6.77
N GLU A 290 -13.66 -6.13 6.82
CA GLU A 290 -13.90 -7.56 7.06
C GLU A 290 -13.41 -8.45 5.90
N HIS A 291 -13.53 -7.95 4.66
CA HIS A 291 -13.07 -8.64 3.44
C HIS A 291 -11.54 -8.59 3.32
N ILE A 292 -10.93 -7.48 3.75
CA ILE A 292 -9.47 -7.35 3.88
C ILE A 292 -8.96 -8.33 4.95
N ALA A 293 -9.67 -8.50 6.06
CA ALA A 293 -9.35 -9.52 7.06
C ALA A 293 -9.38 -10.95 6.49
N PHE A 294 -10.34 -11.23 5.59
CA PHE A 294 -10.39 -12.52 4.89
C PHE A 294 -9.16 -12.73 4.00
N LEU A 295 -8.78 -11.73 3.21
CA LEU A 295 -7.57 -11.78 2.39
C LEU A 295 -6.31 -11.96 3.25
N ARG A 296 -6.17 -11.19 4.33
CA ARG A 296 -5.02 -11.26 5.25
C ARG A 296 -4.81 -12.67 5.76
N ARG A 297 -5.86 -13.36 6.23
CA ARG A 297 -5.76 -14.76 6.68
C ARG A 297 -5.29 -15.71 5.57
N ILE A 298 -5.67 -15.47 4.32
CA ILE A 298 -5.22 -16.27 3.18
C ILE A 298 -3.73 -16.02 2.93
N VAL A 299 -3.30 -14.77 2.87
CA VAL A 299 -1.90 -14.37 2.60
C VAL A 299 -0.95 -14.88 3.69
N GLU A 300 -1.31 -14.69 4.96
CA GLU A 300 -0.52 -15.17 6.10
C GLU A 300 -0.39 -16.70 6.13
N SER A 301 -1.32 -17.43 5.47
CA SER A 301 -1.24 -18.89 5.36
C SER A 301 -0.27 -19.39 4.29
N PHE A 302 0.26 -18.52 3.44
CA PHE A 302 1.19 -18.93 2.35
C PHE A 302 2.54 -19.39 2.88
N GLY A 303 2.99 -18.87 4.01
CA GLY A 303 4.29 -19.19 4.61
C GLY A 303 5.50 -18.65 3.83
N ALA A 304 5.26 -17.94 2.74
CA ALA A 304 6.26 -17.29 1.89
C ALA A 304 5.69 -16.02 1.26
N PRO A 305 6.53 -15.04 0.89
CA PRO A 305 6.07 -13.83 0.21
C PRO A 305 5.64 -14.14 -1.23
N MET A 306 4.66 -13.38 -1.72
CA MET A 306 4.33 -13.38 -3.14
C MET A 306 5.42 -12.65 -3.91
N MET A 307 6.01 -13.33 -4.87
CA MET A 307 6.99 -12.74 -5.76
C MET A 307 6.29 -11.96 -6.87
N PRO A 308 6.83 -10.79 -7.25
CA PRO A 308 6.33 -10.06 -8.40
C PRO A 308 6.47 -10.94 -9.64
N TYR A 309 5.41 -10.98 -10.41
CA TYR A 309 5.38 -11.69 -11.69
C TYR A 309 4.83 -10.74 -12.75
N LYS A 310 5.57 -10.58 -13.85
CA LYS A 310 5.10 -9.78 -14.97
C LYS A 310 4.26 -10.64 -15.88
N ALA A 311 2.95 -10.44 -15.82
CA ALA A 311 2.07 -10.93 -16.85
C ALA A 311 2.31 -10.13 -18.15
N ALA A 312 2.65 -10.81 -19.23
CA ALA A 312 2.69 -10.17 -20.54
C ALA A 312 1.26 -9.74 -20.96
N PRO A 313 1.10 -8.61 -21.67
CA PRO A 313 -0.18 -8.31 -22.29
C PRO A 313 -0.68 -9.53 -23.08
N PHE A 314 -1.95 -9.89 -22.86
CA PHE A 314 -2.55 -11.08 -23.48
C PHE A 314 -1.95 -12.44 -23.06
N GLU A 315 -1.29 -12.53 -21.91
CA GLU A 315 -0.76 -13.81 -21.37
C GLU A 315 -1.82 -14.93 -21.32
N PHE A 316 -3.11 -14.57 -21.22
CA PHE A 316 -4.20 -15.54 -21.31
C PHE A 316 -4.15 -16.38 -22.59
N LEU A 317 -3.59 -15.87 -23.71
CA LEU A 317 -3.40 -16.61 -24.95
C LEU A 317 -2.44 -17.79 -24.76
N ASP A 318 -1.43 -17.64 -23.90
CA ASP A 318 -0.47 -18.70 -23.59
C ASP A 318 -1.11 -19.81 -22.73
N ASN A 319 -2.18 -19.46 -22.02
CA ASN A 319 -2.98 -20.37 -21.23
C ASN A 319 -4.12 -21.05 -22.03
N LEU A 320 -4.33 -20.73 -23.32
CA LEU A 320 -5.31 -21.41 -24.16
C LEU A 320 -4.88 -22.84 -24.47
N PRO A 321 -5.84 -23.80 -24.70
CA PRO A 321 -5.53 -25.11 -25.21
C PRO A 321 -4.71 -25.06 -26.52
N ASP A 322 -3.70 -25.93 -26.66
CA ASP A 322 -2.80 -25.94 -27.83
C ASP A 322 -3.56 -25.98 -29.15
N GLU A 323 -4.63 -26.76 -29.22
CA GLU A 323 -5.49 -26.84 -30.41
C GLU A 323 -6.17 -25.48 -30.70
N VAL A 324 -6.65 -24.77 -29.65
CA VAL A 324 -7.29 -23.46 -29.80
C VAL A 324 -6.27 -22.42 -30.24
N LYS A 325 -5.07 -22.44 -29.64
CA LYS A 325 -3.95 -21.57 -29.97
C LYS A 325 -3.52 -21.81 -31.44
N ALA A 326 -3.27 -23.02 -31.81
CA ALA A 326 -2.87 -23.39 -33.19
C ALA A 326 -3.94 -23.00 -34.22
N ASN A 327 -5.22 -23.22 -33.92
CA ASN A 327 -6.33 -22.77 -34.77
C ASN A 327 -6.35 -21.25 -34.93
N PHE A 328 -6.16 -20.49 -33.85
CA PHE A 328 -6.08 -19.01 -33.90
C PHE A 328 -4.87 -18.57 -34.72
N GLU A 329 -3.68 -19.07 -34.45
CA GLU A 329 -2.45 -18.75 -35.16
C GLU A 329 -2.51 -19.09 -36.66
N GLY A 330 -3.29 -20.08 -37.05
CA GLY A 330 -3.56 -20.43 -38.44
C GLY A 330 -4.41 -19.43 -39.19
N THR A 331 -5.14 -18.56 -38.51
CA THR A 331 -6.00 -17.55 -39.13
C THR A 331 -5.22 -16.31 -39.58
N VAL A 332 -5.84 -15.46 -40.43
CA VAL A 332 -5.29 -14.14 -40.77
C VAL A 332 -5.19 -13.27 -39.54
N SER A 333 -6.22 -13.29 -38.67
CA SER A 333 -6.25 -12.52 -37.43
C SER A 333 -5.11 -12.92 -36.49
N GLY A 334 -4.90 -14.23 -36.27
CA GLY A 334 -3.82 -14.73 -35.41
C GLY A 334 -2.42 -14.35 -35.90
N ARG A 335 -2.18 -14.41 -37.23
CA ARG A 335 -0.91 -13.94 -37.81
C ARG A 335 -0.74 -12.42 -37.78
N SER A 336 -1.84 -11.67 -37.86
CA SER A 336 -1.81 -10.21 -37.85
C SER A 336 -1.72 -9.62 -36.44
N PHE A 337 -2.20 -10.37 -35.42
CA PHE A 337 -2.28 -9.90 -34.04
C PHE A 337 -0.92 -9.39 -33.49
N PRO A 338 0.19 -10.16 -33.50
CA PRO A 338 1.46 -9.68 -33.01
C PRO A 338 2.01 -8.50 -33.84
N LEU A 339 1.70 -8.43 -35.13
CA LEU A 339 2.12 -7.34 -36.01
C LEU A 339 1.37 -6.04 -35.66
N ALA A 340 0.07 -6.13 -35.40
CA ALA A 340 -0.75 -4.98 -35.01
C ALA A 340 -0.33 -4.47 -33.62
N LEU A 341 -0.12 -5.37 -32.67
CA LEU A 341 0.35 -5.01 -31.32
C LEU A 341 1.71 -4.30 -31.35
N ALA A 342 2.65 -4.79 -32.17
CA ALA A 342 3.96 -4.16 -32.34
C ALA A 342 3.92 -2.79 -33.04
N GLN A 343 2.82 -2.47 -33.73
CA GLN A 343 2.60 -1.20 -34.41
C GLN A 343 1.72 -0.21 -33.63
N ALA A 344 1.12 -0.64 -32.52
CA ALA A 344 0.39 0.26 -31.62
C ALA A 344 1.33 1.35 -31.10
N ASP A 345 0.84 2.59 -31.03
CA ASP A 345 1.65 3.68 -30.49
C ASP A 345 1.83 3.53 -28.95
N PRO A 346 2.79 4.27 -28.35
CA PRO A 346 3.07 4.13 -26.92
C PRO A 346 1.86 4.41 -25.99
N ASP A 347 0.95 5.29 -26.40
CA ASP A 347 -0.23 5.61 -25.59
C ASP A 347 -1.28 4.51 -25.74
N GLU A 348 -1.47 3.94 -26.94
CA GLU A 348 -2.30 2.76 -27.16
C GLU A 348 -1.78 1.55 -26.39
N GLN A 349 -0.45 1.31 -26.41
CA GLN A 349 0.17 0.23 -25.62
C GLN A 349 -0.09 0.36 -24.13
N LYS A 350 0.03 1.56 -23.56
CA LYS A 350 -0.30 1.80 -22.15
C LYS A 350 -1.76 1.49 -21.83
N VAL A 351 -2.68 1.84 -22.71
CA VAL A 351 -4.11 1.53 -22.52
C VAL A 351 -4.33 0.01 -22.55
N LEU A 352 -3.70 -0.69 -23.49
CA LEU A 352 -3.76 -2.16 -23.56
C LEU A 352 -3.17 -2.81 -22.30
N ASP A 353 -2.03 -2.34 -21.81
CA ASP A 353 -1.40 -2.83 -20.58
C ASP A 353 -2.33 -2.69 -19.35
N ILE A 354 -3.12 -1.62 -19.29
CA ILE A 354 -4.08 -1.42 -18.20
C ILE A 354 -5.29 -2.36 -18.33
N PHE A 355 -5.88 -2.46 -19.54
CA PHE A 355 -7.12 -3.21 -19.75
C PHE A 355 -6.92 -4.73 -19.84
N GLU A 356 -5.79 -5.16 -20.39
CA GLU A 356 -5.50 -6.59 -20.59
C GLU A 356 -4.63 -7.19 -19.49
N HIS A 357 -4.23 -6.37 -18.51
CA HIS A 357 -3.38 -6.82 -17.42
C HIS A 357 -4.01 -7.97 -16.63
N GLU A 358 -3.25 -9.01 -16.39
CA GLU A 358 -3.61 -10.11 -15.49
C GLU A 358 -2.85 -9.99 -14.17
N TYR A 359 -3.58 -9.92 -13.05
CA TYR A 359 -2.99 -9.87 -11.71
C TYR A 359 -2.65 -11.29 -11.27
N THR A 360 -1.40 -11.69 -11.48
CA THR A 360 -0.89 -13.02 -11.15
C THR A 360 0.37 -12.92 -10.30
N GLY A 361 0.45 -13.77 -9.28
CA GLY A 361 1.61 -13.86 -8.40
C GLY A 361 1.89 -15.31 -8.03
N ARG A 362 3.09 -15.55 -7.53
CA ARG A 362 3.53 -16.86 -7.06
C ARG A 362 4.59 -16.70 -5.97
N THR A 363 4.74 -17.69 -5.12
CA THR A 363 5.91 -17.79 -4.25
C THR A 363 7.15 -18.21 -5.07
N GLU A 364 8.35 -17.91 -4.58
CA GLU A 364 9.60 -18.22 -5.28
C GLU A 364 9.73 -19.71 -5.60
N ASP A 365 9.38 -20.56 -4.65
CA ASP A 365 9.38 -22.02 -4.78
C ASP A 365 8.15 -22.55 -5.55
N GLN A 366 7.26 -21.67 -5.96
CA GLN A 366 6.02 -21.97 -6.67
C GLN A 366 5.09 -22.92 -5.90
N THR A 367 5.14 -22.93 -4.58
CA THR A 367 4.18 -23.70 -3.75
C THR A 367 2.80 -23.04 -3.72
N VAL A 368 2.74 -21.74 -4.00
CA VAL A 368 1.49 -21.00 -4.13
C VAL A 368 1.47 -20.21 -5.44
N LEU A 369 0.37 -20.34 -6.18
CA LEU A 369 0.07 -19.52 -7.36
C LEU A 369 -1.29 -18.85 -7.15
N LEU A 370 -1.33 -17.54 -7.39
CA LEU A 370 -2.53 -16.70 -7.23
C LEU A 370 -2.83 -15.97 -8.53
N LYS A 371 -4.08 -16.04 -9.00
CA LYS A 371 -4.59 -15.23 -10.10
C LYS A 371 -5.83 -14.49 -9.64
N TYR A 372 -5.85 -13.16 -9.74
CA TYR A 372 -7.01 -12.35 -9.42
C TYR A 372 -7.65 -11.81 -10.69
N LEU A 373 -8.93 -12.10 -10.88
CA LEU A 373 -9.65 -11.84 -12.13
C LEU A 373 -10.28 -10.45 -12.23
N TYR A 374 -10.35 -9.73 -11.11
CA TYR A 374 -10.91 -8.37 -11.02
C TYR A 374 -12.33 -8.30 -11.60
N GLN A 375 -12.56 -7.49 -12.65
CA GLN A 375 -13.88 -7.30 -13.28
C GLN A 375 -14.20 -8.34 -14.37
N ARG A 376 -13.30 -9.29 -14.62
CA ARG A 376 -13.55 -10.32 -15.63
C ARG A 376 -14.61 -11.31 -15.15
N CYS A 377 -15.63 -11.55 -15.99
CA CYS A 377 -16.76 -12.43 -15.69
C CYS A 377 -16.70 -13.72 -16.52
N GLY A 378 -15.53 -14.32 -16.64
CA GLY A 378 -15.36 -15.57 -17.38
C GLY A 378 -16.18 -16.71 -16.77
N ALA A 379 -16.77 -17.57 -17.60
CA ALA A 379 -17.37 -18.83 -17.15
C ALA A 379 -16.31 -19.94 -16.98
N ARG A 380 -15.09 -19.69 -17.47
CA ARG A 380 -13.97 -20.65 -17.44
C ARG A 380 -12.65 -19.90 -17.55
N ASP A 381 -11.62 -20.43 -16.89
CA ASP A 381 -10.23 -20.01 -17.03
C ASP A 381 -9.31 -21.25 -17.13
N TYR A 382 -8.04 -21.01 -17.42
CA TYR A 382 -7.02 -22.02 -17.55
C TYR A 382 -5.80 -21.64 -16.73
N MET A 383 -5.13 -22.64 -16.15
CA MET A 383 -3.88 -22.42 -15.41
C MET A 383 -2.89 -23.51 -15.78
N ASN A 384 -1.66 -23.11 -16.10
CA ASN A 384 -0.54 -24.02 -16.27
C ASN A 384 0.18 -24.16 -14.93
N LEU A 385 0.08 -25.34 -14.35
CA LEU A 385 0.74 -25.66 -13.08
C LEU A 385 2.18 -26.14 -13.35
N PRO A 386 3.14 -25.81 -12.46
CA PRO A 386 4.52 -26.26 -12.58
C PRO A 386 4.65 -27.78 -12.73
N GLU A 387 5.59 -28.22 -13.58
CA GLU A 387 5.85 -29.65 -13.78
C GLU A 387 6.40 -30.30 -12.51
N GLY A 388 6.00 -31.54 -12.29
CA GLY A 388 6.47 -32.37 -11.18
C GLY A 388 5.87 -32.04 -9.81
N LYS A 389 4.90 -31.08 -9.77
CA LYS A 389 4.19 -30.71 -8.57
C LYS A 389 2.70 -30.99 -8.69
N GLU A 390 2.06 -31.26 -7.58
CA GLU A 390 0.63 -31.51 -7.47
C GLU A 390 -0.02 -30.43 -6.61
N TYR A 391 -1.16 -29.90 -7.05
CA TYR A 391 -1.81 -28.77 -6.42
C TYR A 391 -3.27 -29.01 -6.08
N ARG A 392 -3.71 -28.45 -4.97
CA ARG A 392 -5.12 -28.16 -4.71
C ARG A 392 -5.45 -26.83 -5.35
N VAL A 393 -6.50 -26.78 -6.18
CA VAL A 393 -6.96 -25.55 -6.83
C VAL A 393 -8.31 -25.13 -6.27
N GLU A 394 -8.39 -23.88 -5.85
CA GLU A 394 -9.59 -23.27 -5.26
C GLU A 394 -10.01 -22.04 -6.07
N VAL A 395 -11.30 -21.86 -6.21
CA VAL A 395 -11.94 -20.61 -6.68
C VAL A 395 -12.42 -19.84 -5.45
N ILE A 396 -12.02 -18.59 -5.35
CA ILE A 396 -12.32 -17.70 -4.23
C ILE A 396 -13.25 -16.60 -4.73
N ASP A 397 -14.40 -16.48 -4.11
CA ASP A 397 -15.26 -15.32 -4.22
C ASP A 397 -14.81 -14.29 -3.17
N THR A 398 -14.11 -13.26 -3.62
CA THR A 398 -13.43 -12.32 -2.72
C THR A 398 -14.39 -11.43 -1.96
N TRP A 399 -15.58 -11.18 -2.52
CA TRP A 399 -16.61 -10.39 -1.86
C TRP A 399 -17.53 -11.23 -0.96
N ASN A 400 -17.95 -12.41 -1.38
CA ASN A 400 -18.74 -13.30 -0.51
C ASN A 400 -17.86 -14.10 0.47
N MET A 401 -16.55 -13.90 0.48
CA MET A 401 -15.57 -14.53 1.37
C MET A 401 -15.69 -16.06 1.39
N THR A 402 -15.91 -16.66 0.22
CA THR A 402 -16.01 -18.12 0.10
C THR A 402 -14.86 -18.72 -0.68
N ARG A 403 -14.47 -19.95 -0.33
CA ARG A 403 -13.45 -20.74 -1.02
C ARG A 403 -14.06 -22.06 -1.42
N THR A 404 -13.93 -22.41 -2.70
CA THR A 404 -14.44 -23.68 -3.25
C THR A 404 -13.30 -24.43 -3.91
N THR A 405 -12.96 -25.63 -3.41
CA THR A 405 -11.99 -26.50 -4.06
C THR A 405 -12.61 -27.06 -5.34
N VAL A 406 -11.97 -26.79 -6.47
CA VAL A 406 -12.41 -27.26 -7.79
C VAL A 406 -11.55 -28.43 -8.29
N HIS A 407 -10.29 -28.53 -7.84
CA HIS A 407 -9.42 -29.68 -8.05
C HIS A 407 -8.71 -30.01 -6.73
N THR A 408 -8.78 -31.26 -6.32
CA THR A 408 -8.07 -31.76 -5.13
C THR A 408 -6.65 -32.23 -5.46
N HIS A 409 -6.40 -32.67 -6.68
CA HIS A 409 -5.11 -33.17 -7.18
C HIS A 409 -4.96 -32.74 -8.64
N ALA A 410 -4.31 -31.60 -8.86
CA ALA A 410 -4.15 -31.00 -10.16
C ALA A 410 -2.67 -30.98 -10.56
N THR A 411 -2.37 -31.35 -11.80
CA THR A 411 -1.03 -31.32 -12.40
C THR A 411 -1.08 -30.77 -13.80
N GLY A 412 -0.02 -30.15 -14.26
CA GLY A 412 0.08 -29.63 -15.61
C GLY A 412 -0.99 -28.59 -15.92
N ARG A 413 -1.61 -28.66 -17.08
CA ARG A 413 -2.65 -27.72 -17.47
C ARG A 413 -4.01 -28.13 -16.94
N VAL A 414 -4.68 -27.21 -16.24
CA VAL A 414 -6.04 -27.42 -15.70
C VAL A 414 -7.03 -26.40 -16.25
N THR A 415 -8.27 -26.90 -16.43
CA THR A 415 -9.43 -26.05 -16.75
C THR A 415 -10.21 -25.78 -15.48
N ILE A 416 -10.59 -24.53 -15.25
CA ILE A 416 -11.24 -24.06 -14.03
C ILE A 416 -12.58 -23.45 -14.41
N ASP A 417 -13.68 -24.08 -14.02
CA ASP A 417 -15.01 -23.50 -14.20
C ASP A 417 -15.24 -22.38 -13.17
N LEU A 418 -15.77 -21.26 -13.63
CA LEU A 418 -15.99 -20.03 -12.87
C LEU A 418 -17.47 -19.64 -12.87
N PRO A 419 -17.94 -18.89 -11.84
CA PRO A 419 -19.34 -18.53 -11.73
C PRO A 419 -19.82 -17.43 -12.69
N GLY A 420 -18.94 -16.89 -13.55
CA GLY A 420 -19.30 -15.85 -14.53
C GLY A 420 -19.62 -14.49 -13.89
N LYS A 421 -18.93 -14.12 -12.80
CA LYS A 421 -19.11 -12.85 -12.10
C LYS A 421 -17.76 -12.19 -11.74
N PRO A 422 -17.72 -10.88 -11.46
CA PRO A 422 -16.49 -10.19 -11.11
C PRO A 422 -15.97 -10.55 -9.71
N TYR A 423 -14.78 -10.07 -9.40
CA TYR A 423 -14.10 -10.18 -8.10
C TYR A 423 -13.83 -11.61 -7.65
N MET A 424 -13.43 -12.45 -8.60
CA MET A 424 -13.00 -13.82 -8.35
C MET A 424 -11.49 -13.93 -8.32
N ALA A 425 -10.97 -14.87 -7.52
CA ALA A 425 -9.57 -15.28 -7.54
C ALA A 425 -9.45 -16.80 -7.70
N ILE A 426 -8.33 -17.25 -8.27
CA ILE A 426 -7.94 -18.65 -8.37
C ILE A 426 -6.66 -18.79 -7.55
N LEU A 427 -6.67 -19.76 -6.64
CA LEU A 427 -5.54 -20.07 -5.77
C LEU A 427 -5.15 -21.54 -5.99
N ALA A 428 -3.90 -21.79 -6.40
CA ALA A 428 -3.32 -23.13 -6.42
C ALA A 428 -2.27 -23.23 -5.30
N THR A 429 -2.39 -24.26 -4.46
CA THR A 429 -1.48 -24.52 -3.35
C THR A 429 -0.92 -25.94 -3.50
N GLU A 430 0.41 -26.08 -3.50
CA GLU A 430 1.10 -27.39 -3.55
C GLU A 430 0.68 -28.25 -2.35
N MET A 431 0.55 -29.56 -2.58
CA MET A 431 0.07 -30.53 -1.59
C MET A 431 1.21 -31.28 -0.89
#